data_8dca73c5b0265d3e6877afd92ed77008
#
_entry.id   8dca73c5b0265d3e6877afd92ed77008
#
_cell.length_a   1.000
_cell.length_b   1.000
_cell.length_c   1.000
_cell.angle_alpha   90.00
_cell.angle_beta   90.00
_cell.angle_gamma   90.00
#
_symmetry.space_group_name_H-M   'P 1'
#
loop_
_entity.id
_entity.type
_entity.pdbx_description
1 polymer ?
#
loop_
_entity_poly.entity_id
_entity_poly.type
_entity_poly.pdbx_seq_one_letter_code
_entity_poly.pdbx_strand_id
1 'polypeptide(L)'
;MKLIKDKFRIPLVIKGIATAEDATIALDHGVEWIYVSNHGGRQLDHGRGAMQVLPEIVAAVGGRAKIMVDGSFCRGTDIVKAIALGADLVGVGRLQCWALAAAGEAGVVRMLELLEDEVMRCLGLLGVTSFAALDKSYLHQTTPTNLPHVFSAFPLLDIEPYRY
;
A
#
# COMPACT_ATOMS: atom_id res chain seq x y z
N MET A 1 -1.00 17.01 17.34
CA MET A 1 -1.47 15.67 17.78
C MET A 1 -2.05 15.71 19.18
N LYS A 2 -1.32 16.16 20.21
CA LYS A 2 -1.79 16.20 21.59
C LYS A 2 -3.16 16.87 21.74
N LEU A 3 -3.33 18.07 21.17
CA LEU A 3 -4.61 18.80 21.23
C LEU A 3 -5.81 17.98 20.70
N ILE A 4 -5.60 17.19 19.64
CA ILE A 4 -6.65 16.34 19.05
C ILE A 4 -6.95 15.18 20.00
N LYS A 5 -5.92 14.50 20.50
CA LYS A 5 -6.10 13.36 21.40
C LYS A 5 -6.70 13.76 22.75
N ASP A 6 -6.35 14.93 23.28
CA ASP A 6 -6.92 15.45 24.51
C ASP A 6 -8.41 15.81 24.36
N LYS A 7 -8.81 16.23 23.15
CA LYS A 7 -10.19 16.65 22.87
C LYS A 7 -11.08 15.51 22.40
N PHE A 8 -10.53 14.55 21.65
CA PHE A 8 -11.29 13.47 21.03
C PHE A 8 -10.70 12.11 21.43
N ARG A 9 -11.55 11.23 21.96
CA ARG A 9 -11.18 9.84 22.34
C ARG A 9 -11.39 8.89 21.16
N ILE A 10 -10.73 9.20 20.04
CA ILE A 10 -10.77 8.36 18.83
C ILE A 10 -9.35 7.93 18.44
N PRO A 11 -9.17 6.78 17.82
CA PRO A 11 -7.88 6.39 17.24
C PRO A 11 -7.40 7.41 16.23
N LEU A 12 -6.11 7.73 16.25
CA LEU A 12 -5.50 8.68 15.34
C LEU A 12 -4.66 7.96 14.30
N VAL A 13 -4.93 8.25 13.03
CA VAL A 13 -4.15 7.81 11.88
C VAL A 13 -3.36 8.99 11.36
N ILE A 14 -2.05 8.85 11.16
CA ILE A 14 -1.22 9.86 10.47
C ILE A 14 -0.77 9.30 9.12
N LYS A 15 -1.21 9.96 8.06
CA LYS A 15 -0.86 9.64 6.68
C LYS A 15 0.31 10.50 6.19
N GLY A 16 1.16 9.92 5.38
CA GLY A 16 2.30 10.62 4.78
C GLY A 16 3.63 10.30 5.47
N ILE A 17 3.66 9.32 6.36
CA ILE A 17 4.89 8.86 7.00
C ILE A 17 5.76 8.15 5.96
N ALA A 18 7.00 8.61 5.81
CA ALA A 18 7.95 8.12 4.81
C ALA A 18 9.33 7.77 5.38
N THR A 19 9.52 7.89 6.69
CA THR A 19 10.78 7.53 7.39
C THR A 19 10.51 6.81 8.71
N ALA A 20 11.49 6.05 9.18
CA ALA A 20 11.44 5.38 10.48
C ALA A 20 11.42 6.40 11.64
N GLU A 21 12.12 7.53 11.46
CA GLU A 21 12.18 8.61 12.43
C GLU A 21 10.81 9.23 12.66
N ASP A 22 10.12 9.60 11.57
CA ASP A 22 8.77 10.19 11.66
C ASP A 22 7.77 9.20 12.26
N ALA A 23 7.88 7.91 11.93
CA ALA A 23 7.06 6.88 12.54
C ALA A 23 7.27 6.81 14.05
N THR A 24 8.53 6.87 14.51
CA THR A 24 8.87 6.86 15.94
C THR A 24 8.31 8.09 16.65
N ILE A 25 8.49 9.29 16.08
CA ILE A 25 7.94 10.53 16.62
C ILE A 25 6.40 10.47 16.73
N ALA A 26 5.74 9.92 15.72
CA ALA A 26 4.29 9.75 15.74
C ALA A 26 3.83 8.82 16.88
N LEU A 27 4.54 7.72 17.11
CA LEU A 27 4.29 6.77 18.19
C LEU A 27 4.46 7.43 19.58
N ASP A 28 5.52 8.23 19.75
CA ASP A 28 5.79 8.94 21.01
C ASP A 28 4.70 9.99 21.33
N HIS A 29 3.92 10.38 20.33
CA HIS A 29 2.73 11.23 20.47
C HIS A 29 1.42 10.44 20.57
N GLY A 30 1.48 9.11 20.74
CA GLY A 30 0.35 8.23 20.95
C GLY A 30 -0.51 8.00 19.70
N VAL A 31 0.08 8.04 18.52
CA VAL A 31 -0.59 7.67 17.27
C VAL A 31 -0.76 6.16 17.22
N GLU A 32 -1.96 5.68 16.92
CA GLU A 32 -2.29 4.26 16.88
C GLU A 32 -2.14 3.62 15.50
N TRP A 33 -2.13 4.45 14.44
CA TRP A 33 -2.00 3.99 13.06
C TRP A 33 -0.98 4.82 12.28
N ILE A 34 0.05 4.18 11.78
CA ILE A 34 1.05 4.78 10.90
C ILE A 34 0.65 4.49 9.45
N TYR A 35 0.37 5.54 8.67
CA TYR A 35 0.00 5.40 7.28
C TYR A 35 1.17 5.77 6.37
N VAL A 36 1.89 4.75 5.91
CA VAL A 36 3.04 4.89 5.00
C VAL A 36 2.55 5.33 3.63
N SER A 37 2.97 6.50 3.18
CA SER A 37 2.48 7.08 1.94
C SER A 37 3.36 8.23 1.47
N ASN A 38 3.65 8.26 0.18
CA ASN A 38 4.22 9.43 -0.51
C ASN A 38 3.18 10.19 -1.36
N HIS A 39 1.89 9.95 -1.09
CA HIS A 39 0.76 10.52 -1.85
C HIS A 39 0.83 10.22 -3.35
N GLY A 40 1.35 9.05 -3.73
CA GLY A 40 1.53 8.65 -5.13
C GLY A 40 2.58 9.48 -5.88
N GLY A 41 3.55 10.06 -5.17
CA GLY A 41 4.59 10.93 -5.74
C GLY A 41 4.10 12.31 -6.17
N ARG A 42 2.91 12.75 -5.72
CA ARG A 42 2.27 13.98 -6.22
C ARG A 42 2.67 15.25 -5.48
N GLN A 43 3.29 15.13 -4.30
CA GLN A 43 3.61 16.28 -3.46
C GLN A 43 5.09 16.65 -3.52
N LEU A 44 5.96 15.66 -3.59
CA LEU A 44 7.39 15.83 -3.59
C LEU A 44 8.02 14.91 -4.63
N ASP A 45 8.85 15.47 -5.51
CA ASP A 45 9.63 14.70 -6.47
C ASP A 45 10.82 13.98 -5.80
N HIS A 46 11.27 12.92 -6.44
CA HIS A 46 12.47 12.15 -6.04
C HIS A 46 12.39 11.47 -4.67
N GLY A 47 11.19 11.39 -4.09
CA GLY A 47 10.97 10.61 -2.87
C GLY A 47 10.99 9.10 -3.14
N ARG A 48 11.34 8.32 -2.10
CA ARG A 48 11.27 6.85 -2.17
C ARG A 48 9.81 6.37 -2.28
N GLY A 49 9.61 5.24 -2.94
CA GLY A 49 8.31 4.59 -3.00
C GLY A 49 7.85 4.08 -1.61
N ALA A 50 6.52 4.10 -1.35
CA ALA A 50 5.98 3.67 -0.06
C ALA A 50 6.38 2.22 0.29
N MET A 51 6.38 1.31 -0.68
CA MET A 51 6.83 -0.07 -0.46
C MET A 51 8.33 -0.21 -0.20
N GLN A 52 9.16 0.75 -0.63
CA GLN A 52 10.60 0.75 -0.36
C GLN A 52 10.90 1.13 1.10
N VAL A 53 10.10 2.02 1.68
CA VAL A 53 10.27 2.47 3.07
C VAL A 53 9.50 1.62 4.08
N LEU A 54 8.52 0.84 3.63
CA LEU A 54 7.69 0.02 4.51
C LEU A 54 8.49 -0.90 5.45
N PRO A 55 9.53 -1.65 5.01
CA PRO A 55 10.25 -2.54 5.89
C PRO A 55 10.98 -1.83 7.05
N GLU A 56 11.55 -0.64 6.81
CA GLU A 56 12.23 0.14 7.85
C GLU A 56 11.23 0.71 8.86
N ILE A 57 10.06 1.13 8.38
CA ILE A 57 8.97 1.63 9.24
C ILE A 57 8.39 0.50 10.10
N VAL A 58 8.14 -0.68 9.51
CA VAL A 58 7.68 -1.86 10.25
C VAL A 58 8.65 -2.21 11.37
N ALA A 59 9.95 -2.19 11.09
CA ALA A 59 10.99 -2.45 12.09
C ALA A 59 10.97 -1.39 13.21
N ALA A 60 10.86 -0.11 12.87
CA ALA A 60 10.82 1.00 13.84
C ALA A 60 9.54 0.99 14.69
N VAL A 61 8.41 0.67 14.08
CA VAL A 61 7.11 0.56 14.78
C VAL A 61 7.12 -0.60 15.77
N GLY A 62 7.69 -1.76 15.41
CA GLY A 62 7.88 -2.88 16.31
C GLY A 62 6.60 -3.38 16.99
N GLY A 63 5.48 -3.34 16.30
CA GLY A 63 4.17 -3.76 16.81
C GLY A 63 3.46 -2.75 17.74
N ARG A 64 4.04 -1.56 17.97
CA ARG A 64 3.45 -0.53 18.86
C ARG A 64 2.25 0.19 18.26
N ALA A 65 2.07 0.12 16.95
CA ALA A 65 0.91 0.66 16.22
C ALA A 65 0.59 -0.23 15.02
N LYS A 66 -0.58 -0.03 14.45
CA LYS A 66 -0.99 -0.63 13.19
C LYS A 66 -0.37 0.14 12.01
N ILE A 67 -0.11 -0.57 10.91
CA ILE A 67 0.55 0.01 9.73
C ILE A 67 -0.36 -0.12 8.52
N MET A 68 -0.65 1.02 7.90
CA MET A 68 -1.27 1.10 6.59
C MET A 68 -0.24 1.52 5.55
N VAL A 69 -0.43 1.10 4.31
CA VAL A 69 0.40 1.54 3.19
C VAL A 69 -0.46 1.78 1.94
N ASP A 70 -0.12 2.81 1.17
CA ASP A 70 -0.66 3.02 -0.17
C ASP A 70 0.46 3.26 -1.19
N GLY A 71 0.10 3.37 -2.45
CA GLY A 71 1.01 3.68 -3.54
C GLY A 71 1.00 2.62 -4.64
N SER A 72 0.26 2.90 -5.71
CA SER A 72 0.18 2.08 -6.94
C SER A 72 -0.30 0.63 -6.75
N PHE A 73 -1.07 0.36 -5.71
CA PHE A 73 -1.70 -0.95 -5.54
C PHE A 73 -2.81 -1.12 -6.56
N CYS A 74 -2.66 -2.11 -7.44
CA CYS A 74 -3.60 -2.38 -8.54
C CYS A 74 -3.95 -3.86 -8.67
N ARG A 75 -3.21 -4.74 -8.01
CA ARG A 75 -3.39 -6.20 -8.07
C ARG A 75 -3.50 -6.79 -6.67
N GLY A 76 -4.22 -7.91 -6.55
CA GLY A 76 -4.26 -8.67 -5.30
C GLY A 76 -2.89 -9.13 -4.84
N THR A 77 -1.97 -9.44 -5.76
CA THR A 77 -0.58 -9.77 -5.43
C THR A 77 0.20 -8.62 -4.80
N ASP A 78 -0.12 -7.35 -5.14
CA ASP A 78 0.51 -6.20 -4.49
C ASP A 78 0.08 -6.11 -3.03
N ILE A 79 -1.19 -6.39 -2.75
CA ILE A 79 -1.73 -6.46 -1.38
C ILE A 79 -1.02 -7.53 -0.58
N VAL A 80 -0.92 -8.75 -1.13
CA VAL A 80 -0.24 -9.88 -0.47
C VAL A 80 1.22 -9.55 -0.14
N LYS A 81 1.95 -8.88 -1.06
CA LYS A 81 3.32 -8.42 -0.81
C LYS A 81 3.41 -7.43 0.35
N ALA A 82 2.50 -6.45 0.41
CA ALA A 82 2.49 -5.46 1.48
C ALA A 82 2.24 -6.10 2.86
N ILE A 83 1.27 -7.01 2.94
CA ILE A 83 0.97 -7.76 4.16
C ILE A 83 2.18 -8.63 4.58
N ALA A 84 2.78 -9.33 3.64
CA ALA A 84 3.98 -10.14 3.91
C ALA A 84 5.18 -9.29 4.39
N LEU A 85 5.26 -8.01 4.02
CA LEU A 85 6.24 -7.05 4.52
C LEU A 85 5.89 -6.47 5.90
N GLY A 86 4.70 -6.75 6.43
CA GLY A 86 4.27 -6.34 7.77
C GLY A 86 3.27 -5.18 7.81
N ALA A 87 2.61 -4.85 6.70
CA ALA A 87 1.46 -3.96 6.74
C ALA A 87 0.22 -4.70 7.28
N ASP A 88 -0.62 -3.99 8.02
CA ASP A 88 -1.94 -4.47 8.49
C ASP A 88 -3.04 -4.15 7.49
N LEU A 89 -2.87 -3.09 6.69
CA LEU A 89 -3.88 -2.60 5.76
C LEU A 89 -3.25 -1.98 4.52
N VAL A 90 -3.97 -2.07 3.40
CA VAL A 90 -3.57 -1.44 2.12
C VAL A 90 -4.62 -0.45 1.66
N GLY A 91 -4.17 0.72 1.24
CA GLY A 91 -5.01 1.75 0.63
C GLY A 91 -4.92 1.75 -0.89
N VAL A 92 -6.03 1.94 -1.56
CA VAL A 92 -6.10 2.13 -3.02
C VAL A 92 -6.56 3.56 -3.34
N GLY A 93 -5.90 4.20 -4.28
CA GLY A 93 -6.23 5.57 -4.71
C GLY A 93 -6.69 5.59 -6.18
N ARG A 94 -5.76 5.71 -7.11
CA ARG A 94 -6.07 5.83 -8.55
C ARG A 94 -6.91 4.70 -9.11
N LEU A 95 -6.69 3.46 -8.66
CA LEU A 95 -7.48 2.32 -9.10
C LEU A 95 -8.97 2.51 -8.77
N GLN A 96 -9.28 2.97 -7.57
CA GLN A 96 -10.66 3.29 -7.18
C GLN A 96 -11.24 4.42 -8.03
N CYS A 97 -10.44 5.47 -8.34
CA CYS A 97 -10.89 6.56 -9.20
C CYS A 97 -11.18 6.07 -10.62
N TRP A 98 -10.36 5.18 -11.17
CA TRP A 98 -10.60 4.59 -12.50
C TRP A 98 -11.85 3.72 -12.52
N ALA A 99 -12.05 2.90 -11.50
CA ALA A 99 -13.23 2.07 -11.37
C ALA A 99 -14.52 2.93 -11.28
N LEU A 100 -14.48 4.01 -10.48
CA LEU A 100 -15.56 4.97 -10.36
C LEU A 100 -15.86 5.68 -11.70
N ALA A 101 -14.82 6.10 -12.42
CA ALA A 101 -14.96 6.75 -13.72
C ALA A 101 -15.52 5.80 -14.80
N ALA A 102 -15.18 4.52 -14.73
CA ALA A 102 -15.61 3.52 -15.71
C ALA A 102 -17.08 3.14 -15.58
N ALA A 103 -17.60 2.96 -14.34
CA ALA A 103 -18.95 2.45 -14.12
C ALA A 103 -19.58 2.89 -12.80
N GLY A 104 -19.17 4.03 -12.24
CA GLY A 104 -19.76 4.55 -11.00
C GLY A 104 -19.58 3.58 -9.82
N GLU A 105 -20.60 3.48 -9.00
CA GLU A 105 -20.64 2.57 -7.84
C GLU A 105 -20.36 1.12 -8.24
N ALA A 106 -21.01 0.64 -9.29
CA ALA A 106 -20.83 -0.74 -9.77
C ALA A 106 -19.38 -1.04 -10.17
N GLY A 107 -18.69 -0.04 -10.73
CA GLY A 107 -17.26 -0.15 -11.06
C GLY A 107 -16.40 -0.31 -9.83
N VAL A 108 -16.67 0.43 -8.76
CA VAL A 108 -15.95 0.33 -7.48
C VAL A 108 -16.19 -1.03 -6.83
N VAL A 109 -17.43 -1.50 -6.79
CA VAL A 109 -17.78 -2.82 -6.29
C VAL A 109 -17.02 -3.90 -7.06
N ARG A 110 -17.07 -3.83 -8.40
CA ARG A 110 -16.38 -4.82 -9.24
C ARG A 110 -14.87 -4.82 -9.06
N MET A 111 -14.29 -3.65 -8.88
CA MET A 111 -12.86 -3.52 -8.58
C MET A 111 -12.49 -4.26 -7.28
N LEU A 112 -13.29 -4.09 -6.22
CA LEU A 112 -13.05 -4.77 -4.94
C LEU A 112 -13.20 -6.29 -5.07
N GLU A 113 -14.21 -6.77 -5.78
CA GLU A 113 -14.39 -8.20 -6.07
C GLU A 113 -13.19 -8.79 -6.83
N LEU A 114 -12.66 -8.06 -7.82
CA LEU A 114 -11.49 -8.50 -8.58
C LEU A 114 -10.23 -8.57 -7.70
N LEU A 115 -10.02 -7.59 -6.84
CA LEU A 115 -8.89 -7.60 -5.90
C LEU A 115 -9.01 -8.75 -4.90
N GLU A 116 -10.20 -9.00 -4.37
CA GLU A 116 -10.47 -10.13 -3.47
C GLU A 116 -10.16 -11.47 -4.15
N ASP A 117 -10.67 -11.67 -5.36
CA ASP A 117 -10.45 -12.87 -6.17
C ASP A 117 -8.94 -13.12 -6.43
N GLU A 118 -8.20 -12.05 -6.78
CA GLU A 118 -6.75 -12.13 -6.99
C GLU A 118 -6.00 -12.45 -5.69
N VAL A 119 -6.42 -11.87 -4.56
CA VAL A 119 -5.84 -12.18 -3.24
C VAL A 119 -6.08 -13.64 -2.90
N MET A 120 -7.31 -14.11 -3.02
CA MET A 120 -7.66 -15.50 -2.70
C MET A 120 -6.87 -16.50 -3.55
N ARG A 121 -6.75 -16.24 -4.85
CA ARG A 121 -5.92 -17.07 -5.74
C ARG A 121 -4.45 -17.05 -5.35
N CYS A 122 -3.92 -15.86 -5.03
CA CYS A 122 -2.52 -15.72 -4.61
C CYS A 122 -2.24 -16.52 -3.34
N LEU A 123 -3.09 -16.40 -2.30
CA LEU A 123 -2.96 -17.17 -1.07
C LEU A 123 -3.02 -18.67 -1.34
N GLY A 124 -3.95 -19.12 -2.19
CA GLY A 124 -4.06 -20.53 -2.59
C GLY A 124 -2.81 -21.05 -3.28
N LEU A 125 -2.22 -20.27 -4.20
CA LEU A 125 -0.97 -20.63 -4.89
C LEU A 125 0.24 -20.66 -3.94
N LEU A 126 0.23 -19.83 -2.89
CA LEU A 126 1.26 -19.83 -1.85
C LEU A 126 1.05 -20.94 -0.81
N GLY A 127 -0.07 -21.63 -0.84
CA GLY A 127 -0.40 -22.68 0.12
C GLY A 127 -0.77 -22.17 1.51
N VAL A 128 -1.27 -20.92 1.61
CA VAL A 128 -1.71 -20.30 2.87
C VAL A 128 -3.20 -19.99 2.85
N THR A 129 -3.83 -20.00 4.03
CA THR A 129 -5.28 -19.81 4.17
C THR A 129 -5.68 -18.47 4.79
N SER A 130 -4.70 -17.66 5.22
CA SER A 130 -4.95 -16.36 5.83
C SER A 130 -3.75 -15.42 5.69
N PHE A 131 -3.99 -14.11 5.79
CA PHE A 131 -2.94 -13.11 5.86
C PHE A 131 -2.00 -13.30 7.06
N ALA A 132 -2.50 -13.84 8.17
CA ALA A 132 -1.69 -14.06 9.38
C ALA A 132 -0.58 -15.11 9.18
N ALA A 133 -0.69 -15.94 8.13
CA ALA A 133 0.34 -16.93 7.79
C ALA A 133 1.44 -16.37 6.88
N LEU A 134 1.29 -15.13 6.40
CA LEU A 134 2.26 -14.50 5.51
C LEU A 134 3.39 -13.84 6.31
N ASP A 135 4.60 -13.99 5.82
CA ASP A 135 5.78 -13.28 6.29
C ASP A 135 6.77 -13.02 5.13
N LYS A 136 7.92 -12.45 5.44
CA LYS A 136 8.94 -12.08 4.45
C LYS A 136 9.52 -13.28 3.67
N SER A 137 9.38 -14.52 4.17
CA SER A 137 9.90 -15.71 3.50
C SER A 137 9.18 -16.02 2.18
N TYR A 138 7.95 -15.50 2.02
CA TYR A 138 7.17 -15.60 0.78
C TYR A 138 7.62 -14.62 -0.31
N LEU A 139 8.57 -13.75 -0.02
CA LEU A 139 9.00 -12.69 -0.93
C LEU A 139 10.44 -12.90 -1.40
N HIS A 140 10.65 -12.59 -2.68
CA HIS A 140 11.98 -12.51 -3.25
C HIS A 140 12.16 -11.17 -3.94
N GLN A 141 13.24 -10.46 -3.61
CA GLN A 141 13.56 -9.21 -4.29
C GLN A 141 14.19 -9.53 -5.65
N THR A 142 13.61 -8.99 -6.71
CA THR A 142 14.10 -9.16 -8.06
C THR A 142 14.23 -7.81 -8.77
N THR A 143 15.05 -7.78 -9.83
CA THR A 143 15.11 -6.62 -10.71
C THR A 143 13.85 -6.60 -11.58
N PRO A 144 13.18 -5.46 -11.76
CA PRO A 144 12.06 -5.34 -12.67
C PRO A 144 12.45 -5.73 -14.09
N THR A 145 11.65 -6.56 -14.72
CA THR A 145 11.85 -6.96 -16.12
C THR A 145 11.44 -5.87 -17.11
N ASN A 146 10.58 -4.97 -16.69
CA ASN A 146 10.14 -3.81 -17.45
C ASN A 146 10.29 -2.54 -16.63
N LEU A 147 10.62 -1.43 -17.27
CA LEU A 147 10.67 -0.14 -16.60
C LEU A 147 9.26 0.28 -16.17
N PRO A 148 9.09 0.78 -14.94
CA PRO A 148 7.79 1.30 -14.49
C PRO A 148 7.35 2.46 -15.40
N HIS A 149 6.09 2.44 -15.82
CA HIS A 149 5.51 3.54 -16.60
C HIS A 149 4.69 4.47 -15.70
N VAL A 150 4.78 5.79 -15.95
CA VAL A 150 4.15 6.82 -15.09
C VAL A 150 2.62 6.66 -14.97
N PHE A 151 1.97 6.11 -16.00
CA PHE A 151 0.52 5.95 -16.08
C PHE A 151 0.03 4.54 -15.82
N SER A 152 0.94 3.57 -15.62
CA SER A 152 0.57 2.17 -15.47
C SER A 152 1.29 1.54 -14.29
N ALA A 153 0.52 0.94 -13.38
CA ALA A 153 1.05 0.00 -12.40
C ALA A 153 1.21 -1.42 -12.99
N PHE A 154 0.73 -1.62 -14.20
CA PHE A 154 0.94 -2.83 -14.99
C PHE A 154 2.03 -2.55 -16.02
N PRO A 155 2.93 -3.51 -16.31
CA PRO A 155 3.68 -3.42 -17.54
C PRO A 155 2.64 -3.35 -18.66
N LEU A 156 2.53 -2.20 -19.29
CA LEU A 156 1.76 -2.12 -20.53
C LEU A 156 2.35 -3.17 -21.44
N LEU A 157 1.50 -4.02 -22.01
CA LEU A 157 1.83 -4.71 -23.23
C LEU A 157 2.47 -3.66 -24.13
N ASP A 158 3.63 -3.98 -24.70
CA ASP A 158 4.40 -3.09 -25.57
C ASP A 158 3.50 -2.71 -26.75
N ILE A 159 2.63 -1.71 -26.48
CA ILE A 159 1.83 -1.12 -27.52
C ILE A 159 2.83 -0.24 -28.22
N GLU A 160 3.23 -0.62 -29.43
CA GLU A 160 4.10 0.19 -30.27
C GLU A 160 3.75 1.66 -30.08
N PRO A 161 4.73 2.52 -29.77
CA PRO A 161 4.44 3.93 -29.57
C PRO A 161 3.69 4.42 -30.81
N TYR A 162 2.49 4.95 -30.61
CA TYR A 162 1.73 5.59 -31.68
C TYR A 162 2.66 6.53 -32.39
N ARG A 163 3.10 6.15 -33.57
CA ARG A 163 3.76 7.05 -34.51
C ARG A 163 2.65 7.92 -35.11
N TYR A 164 2.49 9.12 -34.56
CA TYR A 164 1.81 10.20 -35.28
C TYR A 164 2.77 10.80 -36.28
#